data_97af85574f71818fe4c0f3b0237bcf92
#
_entry.id   97af85574f71818fe4c0f3b0237bcf92
#
_cell.length_a   1.000
_cell.length_b   1.000
_cell.length_c   1.000
_cell.angle_alpha   90.00
_cell.angle_beta   90.00
_cell.angle_gamma   90.00
#
_symmetry.space_group_name_H-M   'P 1'
#
loop_
_entity.id
_entity.type
_entity.pdbx_description
1 polymer ?
#
loop_
_entity_poly.entity_id
_entity_poly.type
_entity_poly.pdbx_seq_one_letter_code
_entity_poly.pdbx_strand_id
1 'polypeptide(L)'
;ARAPIPCGFFTAGWEKNMEHKKNTKSFASRWGFILASVGSAVGMANVWGFPNKMGSNGGGAFLLIYLLFVFIFSYVGLPAEFAMGRRAATGTLGAYENAWDTRSKSAGKVGGLLGWLPLAGSLCIAIGYAVIVTYVLKALVDSLLGTLLTTDTAAWFGAFSSTPYSVIPYHIVVVVGTLLTLFLGARSIEKTNKVMMPVFFVIFLILAVRVALLPGAAEGYVFMLTPRWEALTNPMIWIWAMGQAFFSLSVTGSGMIVYGAYLSKDEDVVGVAQHTALFDTIAAVVAALVIIPACFSYGLDVGAGPSLLFVTLPTILQDIPMGQLFAII
;
A
#
# COMPACT_ATOMS: atom_id res chain seq x y z
N ALA A 1 9.61 60.73 22.76
CA ALA A 1 10.32 59.52 23.23
C ALA A 1 9.30 58.52 23.81
N ARG A 2 8.98 57.48 23.09
CA ARG A 2 8.19 56.32 23.57
C ARG A 2 9.17 55.20 23.84
N ALA A 3 9.21 54.70 25.07
CA ALA A 3 10.02 53.55 25.46
C ALA A 3 9.50 52.27 24.79
N PRO A 4 10.38 51.38 24.36
CA PRO A 4 9.97 50.11 23.78
C PRO A 4 9.46 49.17 24.88
N ILE A 5 8.29 48.55 24.64
CA ILE A 5 7.70 47.49 25.46
C ILE A 5 8.58 46.23 25.31
N PRO A 6 9.01 45.60 26.41
CA PRO A 6 9.82 44.38 26.31
C PRO A 6 8.94 43.19 25.85
N CYS A 7 9.11 42.76 24.62
CA CYS A 7 8.41 41.66 23.98
C CYS A 7 9.02 40.27 24.30
N GLY A 8 9.49 40.04 25.52
CA GLY A 8 10.25 38.85 25.89
C GLY A 8 9.53 37.77 26.70
N PHE A 9 8.37 38.07 27.29
CA PHE A 9 7.73 37.15 28.25
C PHE A 9 6.57 36.32 27.68
N PHE A 10 6.03 36.71 26.52
CA PHE A 10 4.92 35.97 25.88
C PHE A 10 5.37 34.94 24.80
N THR A 11 6.57 35.09 24.27
CA THR A 11 7.07 34.24 23.21
C THR A 11 7.62 32.90 23.72
N ALA A 12 8.29 32.85 24.85
CA ALA A 12 8.94 31.66 25.39
C ALA A 12 7.94 30.57 25.83
N GLY A 13 6.77 30.94 26.31
CA GLY A 13 5.71 30.02 26.72
C GLY A 13 4.97 29.39 25.51
N TRP A 14 4.82 30.17 24.43
CA TRP A 14 4.19 29.70 23.19
C TRP A 14 5.12 28.81 22.37
N GLU A 15 6.41 29.14 22.31
CA GLU A 15 7.41 28.30 21.65
C GLU A 15 7.58 26.94 22.33
N LYS A 16 7.67 26.89 23.67
CA LYS A 16 7.72 25.61 24.41
C LYS A 16 6.45 24.77 24.24
N ASN A 17 5.27 25.40 24.25
CA ASN A 17 4.03 24.65 23.97
C ASN A 17 3.89 24.21 22.51
N MET A 18 4.45 24.96 21.57
CA MET A 18 4.48 24.56 20.15
C MET A 18 5.52 23.47 19.90
N GLU A 19 6.68 23.50 20.57
CA GLU A 19 7.67 22.40 20.50
C GLU A 19 7.15 21.11 21.15
N HIS A 20 6.45 21.19 22.28
CA HIS A 20 5.86 20.01 22.91
C HIS A 20 4.69 19.44 22.11
N LYS A 21 3.90 20.25 21.40
CA LYS A 21 2.89 19.80 20.45
C LYS A 21 3.48 19.27 19.14
N LYS A 22 4.65 19.74 18.70
CA LYS A 22 5.36 19.22 17.52
C LYS A 22 5.94 17.83 17.76
N ASN A 23 6.47 17.55 18.95
CA ASN A 23 7.10 16.24 19.26
C ASN A 23 6.09 15.09 19.40
N THR A 24 4.79 15.37 19.53
CA THR A 24 3.77 14.31 19.62
C THR A 24 3.22 13.87 18.26
N LYS A 25 3.56 14.58 17.17
CA LYS A 25 3.01 14.30 15.83
C LYS A 25 4.00 13.68 14.84
N SER A 26 5.29 13.65 15.12
CA SER A 26 6.30 13.05 14.23
C SER A 26 6.54 11.58 14.56
N PHE A 27 6.96 10.79 13.55
CA PHE A 27 7.45 9.43 13.75
C PHE A 27 8.69 9.41 14.64
N ALA A 28 8.84 8.36 15.45
CA ALA A 28 9.89 8.29 16.47
C ALA A 28 11.29 8.02 15.88
N SER A 29 11.38 7.45 14.67
CA SER A 29 12.65 7.14 14.02
C SER A 29 12.51 7.09 12.49
N ARG A 30 13.64 7.25 11.78
CA ARG A 30 13.73 7.11 10.32
C ARG A 30 13.19 5.75 9.86
N TRP A 31 13.63 4.66 10.48
CA TRP A 31 13.13 3.31 10.17
C TRP A 31 11.65 3.14 10.49
N GLY A 32 11.18 3.76 11.57
CA GLY A 32 9.75 3.78 11.89
C GLY A 32 8.93 4.46 10.81
N PHE A 33 9.41 5.59 10.27
CA PHE A 33 8.77 6.27 9.15
C PHE A 33 8.80 5.40 7.88
N ILE A 34 9.97 4.85 7.50
CA ILE A 34 10.10 4.00 6.31
C ILE A 34 9.14 2.80 6.41
N LEU A 35 9.15 2.07 7.54
CA LEU A 35 8.26 0.93 7.72
C LEU A 35 6.77 1.31 7.73
N ALA A 36 6.44 2.49 8.26
CA ALA A 36 5.06 3.00 8.20
C ALA A 36 4.66 3.38 6.77
N SER A 37 5.55 4.02 6.02
CA SER A 37 5.31 4.37 4.61
C SER A 37 5.24 3.12 3.73
N VAL A 38 6.13 2.14 3.95
CA VAL A 38 6.08 0.82 3.29
C VAL A 38 4.77 0.12 3.61
N GLY A 39 4.37 0.07 4.90
CA GLY A 39 3.11 -0.55 5.30
C GLY A 39 1.87 0.17 4.78
N SER A 40 1.98 1.45 4.42
CA SER A 40 0.91 2.18 3.73
C SER A 40 0.89 1.89 2.23
N ALA A 41 2.05 1.63 1.63
CA ALA A 41 2.17 1.31 0.22
C ALA A 41 1.90 -0.18 -0.05
N VAL A 42 2.51 -1.07 0.77
CA VAL A 42 2.30 -2.51 0.65
C VAL A 42 0.88 -2.89 1.09
N GLY A 43 0.14 -3.42 0.15
CA GLY A 43 -1.23 -3.85 0.37
C GLY A 43 -1.70 -4.74 -0.77
N MET A 44 -2.97 -4.68 -1.09
CA MET A 44 -3.55 -5.46 -2.18
C MET A 44 -2.97 -5.14 -3.55
N ALA A 45 -2.46 -3.92 -3.73
CA ALA A 45 -1.73 -3.52 -4.93
C ALA A 45 -0.56 -4.46 -5.22
N ASN A 46 0.16 -4.90 -4.17
CA ASN A 46 1.33 -5.76 -4.27
C ASN A 46 0.94 -7.24 -4.29
N VAL A 47 0.08 -7.66 -3.36
CA VAL A 47 -0.23 -9.07 -3.14
C VAL A 47 -1.11 -9.63 -4.27
N TRP A 48 -2.05 -8.84 -4.76
CA TRP A 48 -2.99 -9.28 -5.78
C TRP A 48 -2.88 -8.47 -7.08
N GLY A 49 -2.91 -7.13 -6.98
CA GLY A 49 -2.99 -6.23 -8.15
C GLY A 49 -1.81 -6.42 -9.09
N PHE A 50 -0.59 -6.47 -8.55
CA PHE A 50 0.63 -6.64 -9.33
C PHE A 50 0.71 -8.01 -10.01
N PRO A 51 0.56 -9.17 -9.32
CA PRO A 51 0.56 -10.48 -9.99
C PRO A 51 -0.52 -10.59 -11.07
N ASN A 52 -1.73 -10.10 -10.80
CA ASN A 52 -2.83 -10.10 -11.76
C ASN A 52 -2.51 -9.29 -13.01
N LYS A 53 -2.05 -8.05 -12.85
CA LYS A 53 -1.67 -7.20 -14.00
C LYS A 53 -0.49 -7.75 -14.76
N MET A 54 0.49 -8.30 -14.09
CA MET A 54 1.64 -8.96 -14.70
C MET A 54 1.19 -10.19 -15.51
N GLY A 55 0.31 -11.00 -14.94
CA GLY A 55 -0.28 -12.17 -15.60
C GLY A 55 -1.04 -11.82 -16.87
N SER A 56 -1.89 -10.79 -16.80
CA SER A 56 -2.73 -10.34 -17.91
C SER A 56 -1.99 -9.56 -18.99
N ASN A 57 -0.79 -9.02 -18.71
CA ASN A 57 -0.10 -8.05 -19.58
C ASN A 57 1.32 -8.47 -19.99
N GLY A 58 1.55 -9.78 -20.21
CA GLY A 58 2.78 -10.25 -20.86
C GLY A 58 3.95 -10.58 -19.93
N GLY A 59 3.71 -10.81 -18.63
CA GLY A 59 4.69 -11.37 -17.72
C GLY A 59 5.93 -10.49 -17.55
N GLY A 60 7.10 -11.04 -17.93
CA GLY A 60 8.38 -10.35 -17.76
C GLY A 60 8.50 -9.00 -18.48
N ALA A 61 7.82 -8.79 -19.62
CA ALA A 61 7.80 -7.50 -20.29
C ALA A 61 7.10 -6.42 -19.43
N PHE A 62 5.97 -6.77 -18.83
CA PHE A 62 5.29 -5.89 -17.88
C PHE A 62 6.17 -5.56 -16.67
N LEU A 63 6.88 -6.55 -16.12
CA LEU A 63 7.80 -6.35 -15.00
C LEU A 63 8.87 -5.30 -15.32
N LEU A 64 9.49 -5.36 -16.49
CA LEU A 64 10.53 -4.41 -16.89
C LEU A 64 9.99 -2.98 -16.98
N ILE A 65 8.81 -2.79 -17.61
CA ILE A 65 8.20 -1.47 -17.73
C ILE A 65 7.77 -0.95 -16.35
N TYR A 66 7.21 -1.83 -15.51
CA TYR A 66 6.85 -1.48 -14.13
C TYR A 66 8.06 -0.98 -13.32
N LEU A 67 9.17 -1.72 -13.36
CA LEU A 67 10.41 -1.33 -12.68
C LEU A 67 10.96 0.00 -13.18
N LEU A 68 10.86 0.26 -14.49
CA LEU A 68 11.23 1.55 -15.08
C LEU A 68 10.39 2.70 -14.47
N PHE A 69 9.06 2.54 -14.38
CA PHE A 69 8.20 3.57 -13.80
C PHE A 69 8.39 3.71 -12.29
N VAL A 70 8.59 2.62 -11.56
CA VAL A 70 8.94 2.69 -10.13
C VAL A 70 10.23 3.46 -9.93
N PHE A 71 11.26 3.21 -10.74
CA PHE A 71 12.51 3.96 -10.69
C PHE A 71 12.26 5.46 -10.90
N ILE A 72 11.52 5.85 -11.95
CA ILE A 72 11.21 7.26 -12.23
C ILE A 72 10.44 7.88 -11.04
N PHE A 73 9.40 7.22 -10.54
CA PHE A 73 8.55 7.77 -9.49
C PHE A 73 9.21 7.79 -8.12
N SER A 74 10.17 6.90 -7.86
CA SER A 74 10.96 6.93 -6.63
C SER A 74 11.88 8.15 -6.53
N TYR A 75 12.29 8.71 -7.67
CA TYR A 75 13.13 9.91 -7.72
C TYR A 75 12.36 11.21 -7.87
N VAL A 76 11.19 11.19 -8.50
CA VAL A 76 10.44 12.41 -8.83
C VAL A 76 9.12 12.49 -8.06
N GLY A 77 8.23 11.52 -8.24
CA GLY A 77 6.86 11.58 -7.74
C GLY A 77 6.79 11.52 -6.21
N LEU A 78 7.32 10.45 -5.64
CA LEU A 78 7.25 10.19 -4.22
C LEU A 78 8.01 11.23 -3.37
N PRO A 79 9.25 11.65 -3.72
CA PRO A 79 9.93 12.73 -3.02
C PRO A 79 9.19 14.07 -3.10
N ALA A 80 8.56 14.37 -4.23
CA ALA A 80 7.77 15.60 -4.39
C ALA A 80 6.57 15.63 -3.43
N GLU A 81 5.83 14.53 -3.30
CA GLU A 81 4.71 14.43 -2.36
C GLU A 81 5.17 14.52 -0.90
N PHE A 82 6.23 13.82 -0.52
CA PHE A 82 6.80 13.94 0.82
C PHE A 82 7.27 15.36 1.13
N ALA A 83 7.95 16.02 0.18
CA ALA A 83 8.42 17.39 0.35
C ALA A 83 7.25 18.38 0.49
N MET A 84 6.21 18.20 -0.32
CA MET A 84 5.00 19.01 -0.30
C MET A 84 4.27 18.89 1.04
N GLY A 85 4.09 17.66 1.53
CA GLY A 85 3.49 17.40 2.84
C GLY A 85 4.32 17.95 3.99
N ARG A 86 5.65 17.70 3.98
CA ARG A 86 6.58 18.21 5.00
C ARG A 86 6.61 19.74 5.08
N ARG A 87 6.59 20.40 3.92
CA ARG A 87 6.57 21.87 3.85
C ARG A 87 5.28 22.43 4.43
N ALA A 88 4.15 21.86 4.05
CA ALA A 88 2.84 22.35 4.47
C ALA A 88 2.50 21.98 5.93
N ALA A 89 3.03 20.87 6.44
CA ALA A 89 2.74 20.30 7.77
C ALA A 89 1.23 20.16 8.04
N THR A 90 0.46 19.88 6.99
CA THR A 90 -1.00 19.74 7.01
C THR A 90 -1.44 18.64 6.03
N GLY A 91 -2.75 18.34 6.01
CA GLY A 91 -3.32 17.38 5.07
C GLY A 91 -3.31 17.87 3.62
N THR A 92 -3.81 17.03 2.72
CA THR A 92 -3.73 17.22 1.27
C THR A 92 -4.22 18.58 0.80
N LEU A 93 -5.40 19.04 1.25
CA LEU A 93 -5.97 20.31 0.80
C LEU A 93 -5.04 21.48 1.14
N GLY A 94 -4.58 21.55 2.40
CA GLY A 94 -3.66 22.60 2.83
C GLY A 94 -2.28 22.50 2.19
N ALA A 95 -1.83 21.30 1.81
CA ALA A 95 -0.57 21.13 1.10
C ALA A 95 -0.66 21.69 -0.33
N TYR A 96 -1.75 21.45 -1.02
CA TYR A 96 -2.02 22.05 -2.34
C TYR A 96 -2.19 23.56 -2.27
N GLU A 97 -2.96 24.05 -1.29
CA GLU A 97 -3.11 25.48 -1.03
C GLU A 97 -1.74 26.15 -0.80
N ASN A 98 -0.94 25.60 0.12
CA ASN A 98 0.41 26.11 0.42
C ASN A 98 1.34 26.11 -0.79
N ALA A 99 1.29 25.06 -1.63
CA ALA A 99 2.10 24.99 -2.83
C ALA A 99 1.74 26.11 -3.84
N TRP A 100 0.47 26.39 -4.02
CA TRP A 100 -0.04 27.40 -4.96
C TRP A 100 0.04 28.83 -4.40
N ASP A 101 -0.03 29.01 -3.07
CA ASP A 101 0.16 30.31 -2.39
C ASP A 101 1.53 30.93 -2.69
N THR A 102 2.52 30.11 -3.05
CA THR A 102 3.84 30.59 -3.49
C THR A 102 3.76 31.53 -4.69
N ARG A 103 2.71 31.42 -5.50
CA ARG A 103 2.47 32.27 -6.68
C ARG A 103 1.62 33.50 -6.33
N SER A 104 0.52 33.30 -5.62
CA SER A 104 -0.37 34.34 -5.10
C SER A 104 -1.40 33.72 -4.15
N LYS A 105 -1.97 34.55 -3.24
CA LYS A 105 -3.05 34.13 -2.34
C LYS A 105 -4.32 33.67 -3.07
N SER A 106 -4.62 34.26 -4.23
CA SER A 106 -5.74 33.83 -5.07
C SER A 106 -5.47 32.47 -5.71
N ALA A 107 -4.22 32.21 -6.14
CA ALA A 107 -3.81 30.90 -6.62
C ALA A 107 -3.90 29.84 -5.52
N GLY A 108 -3.55 30.16 -4.26
CA GLY A 108 -3.69 29.25 -3.13
C GLY A 108 -5.11 28.70 -2.98
N LYS A 109 -6.14 29.54 -3.10
CA LYS A 109 -7.54 29.08 -3.07
C LYS A 109 -7.86 28.08 -4.18
N VAL A 110 -7.33 28.31 -5.39
CA VAL A 110 -7.47 27.38 -6.51
C VAL A 110 -6.73 26.08 -6.23
N GLY A 111 -5.51 26.17 -5.67
CA GLY A 111 -4.74 25.00 -5.23
C GLY A 111 -5.51 24.16 -4.22
N GLY A 112 -6.10 24.79 -3.20
CA GLY A 112 -6.93 24.09 -2.21
C GLY A 112 -8.15 23.38 -2.87
N LEU A 113 -8.79 24.02 -3.85
CA LEU A 113 -9.87 23.38 -4.61
C LEU A 113 -9.38 22.18 -5.42
N LEU A 114 -8.22 22.31 -6.09
CA LEU A 114 -7.62 21.20 -6.86
C LEU A 114 -7.20 20.04 -5.95
N GLY A 115 -6.84 20.29 -4.68
CA GLY A 115 -6.54 19.27 -3.70
C GLY A 115 -7.69 18.31 -3.39
N TRP A 116 -8.95 18.68 -3.71
CA TRP A 116 -10.10 17.78 -3.60
C TRP A 116 -10.05 16.61 -4.60
N LEU A 117 -9.39 16.77 -5.76
CA LEU A 117 -9.30 15.69 -6.77
C LEU A 117 -8.56 14.45 -6.21
N PRO A 118 -7.31 14.56 -5.73
CA PRO A 118 -6.61 13.41 -5.16
C PRO A 118 -7.28 12.92 -3.86
N LEU A 119 -7.87 13.80 -3.07
CA LEU A 119 -8.58 13.42 -1.85
C LEU A 119 -9.85 12.61 -2.16
N ALA A 120 -10.66 13.02 -3.13
CA ALA A 120 -11.82 12.27 -3.58
C ALA A 120 -11.42 10.92 -4.20
N GLY A 121 -10.34 10.90 -5.01
CA GLY A 121 -9.79 9.66 -5.55
C GLY A 121 -9.39 8.67 -4.44
N SER A 122 -8.69 9.15 -3.40
CA SER A 122 -8.34 8.35 -2.23
C SER A 122 -9.56 7.82 -1.49
N LEU A 123 -10.61 8.63 -1.36
CA LEU A 123 -11.87 8.20 -0.74
C LEU A 123 -12.52 7.06 -1.54
N CYS A 124 -12.60 7.21 -2.86
CA CYS A 124 -13.13 6.15 -3.73
C CYS A 124 -12.33 4.84 -3.60
N ILE A 125 -11.00 4.94 -3.57
CA ILE A 125 -10.11 3.79 -3.34
C ILE A 125 -10.38 3.18 -1.96
N ALA A 126 -10.48 3.99 -0.90
CA ALA A 126 -10.72 3.52 0.46
C ALA A 126 -12.05 2.76 0.59
N ILE A 127 -13.10 3.20 -0.10
CA ILE A 127 -14.39 2.50 -0.15
C ILE A 127 -14.22 1.10 -0.76
N GLY A 128 -13.56 1.00 -1.92
CA GLY A 128 -13.27 -0.28 -2.57
C GLY A 128 -12.39 -1.20 -1.71
N TYR A 129 -11.35 -0.64 -1.09
CA TYR A 129 -10.46 -1.39 -0.18
C TYR A 129 -11.20 -1.92 1.04
N ALA A 130 -12.09 -1.13 1.65
CA ALA A 130 -12.86 -1.56 2.81
C ALA A 130 -13.70 -2.83 2.50
N VAL A 131 -14.26 -2.93 1.30
CA VAL A 131 -14.98 -4.13 0.86
C VAL A 131 -14.02 -5.32 0.77
N ILE A 132 -12.86 -5.16 0.14
CA ILE A 132 -11.91 -6.28 -0.02
C ILE A 132 -11.31 -6.71 1.33
N VAL A 133 -11.00 -5.77 2.23
CA VAL A 133 -10.57 -6.09 3.60
C VAL A 133 -11.66 -6.87 4.35
N THR A 134 -12.92 -6.65 4.02
CA THR A 134 -14.04 -7.43 4.55
C THR A 134 -13.95 -8.91 4.14
N TYR A 135 -13.58 -9.20 2.88
CA TYR A 135 -13.34 -10.59 2.45
C TYR A 135 -12.14 -11.22 3.16
N VAL A 136 -11.07 -10.43 3.41
CA VAL A 136 -9.91 -10.89 4.19
C VAL A 136 -10.32 -11.21 5.63
N LEU A 137 -11.13 -10.36 6.26
CA LEU A 137 -11.65 -10.62 7.61
C LEU A 137 -12.51 -11.89 7.66
N LYS A 138 -13.36 -12.10 6.65
CA LYS A 138 -14.14 -13.34 6.53
C LYS A 138 -13.20 -14.56 6.40
N ALA A 139 -12.20 -14.49 5.54
CA ALA A 139 -11.21 -15.56 5.39
C ALA A 139 -10.46 -15.84 6.70
N LEU A 140 -10.09 -14.81 7.45
CA LEU A 140 -9.48 -14.94 8.77
C LEU A 140 -10.40 -15.67 9.77
N VAL A 141 -11.68 -15.26 9.85
CA VAL A 141 -12.66 -15.92 10.74
C VAL A 141 -12.83 -17.38 10.38
N ASP A 142 -12.96 -17.69 9.09
CA ASP A 142 -13.12 -19.06 8.62
C ASP A 142 -11.83 -19.90 8.78
N SER A 143 -10.67 -19.24 8.71
CA SER A 143 -9.40 -19.88 9.07
C SER A 143 -9.33 -20.22 10.55
N LEU A 144 -9.74 -19.31 11.44
CA LEU A 144 -9.79 -19.55 12.88
C LEU A 144 -10.77 -20.69 13.24
N LEU A 145 -11.86 -20.80 12.52
CA LEU A 145 -12.84 -21.89 12.68
C LEU A 145 -12.42 -23.21 12.01
N GLY A 146 -11.34 -23.19 11.20
CA GLY A 146 -10.87 -24.36 10.47
C GLY A 146 -11.69 -24.70 9.22
N THR A 147 -12.67 -23.89 8.85
CA THR A 147 -13.57 -24.16 7.72
C THR A 147 -12.96 -23.80 6.38
N LEU A 148 -12.13 -22.74 6.30
CA LEU A 148 -11.53 -22.28 5.04
C LEU A 148 -10.65 -23.35 4.38
N LEU A 149 -9.87 -24.10 5.15
CA LEU A 149 -8.95 -25.10 4.64
C LEU A 149 -9.57 -26.49 4.38
N THR A 150 -10.85 -26.66 4.73
CA THR A 150 -11.59 -27.92 4.52
C THR A 150 -12.66 -27.81 3.45
N THR A 151 -12.89 -26.58 2.92
CA THR A 151 -13.92 -26.31 1.92
C THR A 151 -13.25 -26.04 0.56
N ASP A 152 -13.97 -26.31 -0.53
CA ASP A 152 -13.55 -25.84 -1.86
C ASP A 152 -13.46 -24.33 -1.87
N THR A 153 -12.29 -23.80 -2.17
CA THR A 153 -11.97 -22.36 -2.05
C THR A 153 -12.75 -21.51 -3.06
N ALA A 154 -12.99 -22.03 -4.26
CA ALA A 154 -13.75 -21.34 -5.29
C ALA A 154 -15.23 -21.27 -4.94
N ALA A 155 -15.81 -22.39 -4.45
CA ALA A 155 -17.18 -22.44 -3.96
C ALA A 155 -17.37 -21.52 -2.73
N TRP A 156 -16.41 -21.52 -1.81
CA TRP A 156 -16.42 -20.62 -0.64
C TRP A 156 -16.46 -19.14 -1.04
N PHE A 157 -15.55 -18.74 -1.92
CA PHE A 157 -15.47 -17.36 -2.40
C PHE A 157 -16.71 -16.95 -3.20
N GLY A 158 -17.17 -17.84 -4.10
CA GLY A 158 -18.37 -17.64 -4.90
C GLY A 158 -19.62 -17.47 -4.02
N ALA A 159 -19.83 -18.34 -3.04
CA ALA A 159 -20.97 -18.28 -2.13
C ALA A 159 -20.98 -16.98 -1.32
N PHE A 160 -19.84 -16.57 -0.77
CA PHE A 160 -19.76 -15.33 0.02
C PHE A 160 -19.94 -14.07 -0.85
N SER A 161 -19.32 -14.02 -2.02
CA SER A 161 -19.40 -12.84 -2.92
C SER A 161 -20.78 -12.66 -3.57
N SER A 162 -21.52 -13.75 -3.83
CA SER A 162 -22.82 -13.70 -4.48
C SER A 162 -24.01 -13.56 -3.49
N THR A 163 -23.81 -13.84 -2.22
CA THR A 163 -24.88 -13.75 -1.23
C THR A 163 -25.16 -12.29 -0.85
N PRO A 164 -26.39 -11.77 -1.08
CA PRO A 164 -26.73 -10.40 -0.71
C PRO A 164 -26.47 -10.14 0.78
N TYR A 165 -25.91 -8.97 1.07
CA TYR A 165 -25.64 -8.48 2.43
C TYR A 165 -24.66 -9.30 3.27
N SER A 166 -24.05 -10.38 2.75
CA SER A 166 -23.07 -11.22 3.46
C SER A 166 -21.89 -10.44 4.01
N VAL A 167 -21.48 -9.37 3.30
CA VAL A 167 -20.34 -8.53 3.65
C VAL A 167 -20.60 -7.56 4.80
N ILE A 168 -21.87 -7.20 5.09
CA ILE A 168 -22.21 -6.12 6.02
C ILE A 168 -21.65 -6.34 7.44
N PRO A 169 -21.81 -7.50 8.09
CA PRO A 169 -21.31 -7.70 9.46
C PRO A 169 -19.81 -7.49 9.57
N TYR A 170 -19.06 -8.06 8.62
CA TYR A 170 -17.61 -7.94 8.57
C TYR A 170 -17.17 -6.52 8.18
N HIS A 171 -17.91 -5.86 7.30
CA HIS A 171 -17.64 -4.48 6.89
C HIS A 171 -17.76 -3.50 8.05
N ILE A 172 -18.78 -3.65 8.91
CA ILE A 172 -18.94 -2.85 10.12
C ILE A 172 -17.72 -3.01 11.03
N VAL A 173 -17.25 -4.25 11.23
CA VAL A 173 -16.06 -4.52 12.06
C VAL A 173 -14.81 -3.84 11.46
N VAL A 174 -14.62 -3.93 10.14
CA VAL A 174 -13.48 -3.29 9.44
C VAL A 174 -13.54 -1.78 9.60
N VAL A 175 -14.68 -1.15 9.38
CA VAL A 175 -14.85 0.31 9.49
C VAL A 175 -14.60 0.77 10.93
N VAL A 176 -15.22 0.13 11.91
CA VAL A 176 -15.04 0.46 13.33
C VAL A 176 -13.57 0.27 13.74
N GLY A 177 -12.94 -0.84 13.38
CA GLY A 177 -11.52 -1.09 13.66
C GLY A 177 -10.60 -0.03 13.04
N THR A 178 -10.86 0.36 11.80
CA THR A 178 -10.11 1.42 11.12
C THR A 178 -10.26 2.76 11.84
N LEU A 179 -11.49 3.14 12.19
CA LEU A 179 -11.73 4.39 12.94
C LEU A 179 -11.03 4.40 14.29
N LEU A 180 -11.08 3.30 15.05
CA LEU A 180 -10.36 3.17 16.31
C LEU A 180 -8.86 3.33 16.14
N THR A 181 -8.27 2.72 15.09
CA THR A 181 -6.83 2.83 14.79
C THR A 181 -6.45 4.27 14.44
N LEU A 182 -7.29 4.98 13.68
CA LEU A 182 -7.07 6.39 13.33
C LEU A 182 -7.11 7.31 14.56
N PHE A 183 -7.97 7.03 15.54
CA PHE A 183 -8.00 7.79 16.80
C PHE A 183 -6.70 7.68 17.60
N LEU A 184 -5.96 6.57 17.46
CA LEU A 184 -4.68 6.35 18.15
C LEU A 184 -3.50 7.09 17.48
N GLY A 185 -3.68 7.59 16.26
CA GLY A 185 -2.73 8.45 15.55
C GLY A 185 -1.48 7.75 14.99
N ALA A 186 -0.55 8.54 14.45
CA ALA A 186 0.61 8.06 13.68
C ALA A 186 1.53 7.08 14.44
N ARG A 187 1.66 7.21 15.75
CA ARG A 187 2.50 6.30 16.57
C ARG A 187 1.94 4.87 16.61
N SER A 188 0.61 4.73 16.58
CA SER A 188 -0.03 3.40 16.53
C SER A 188 0.27 2.73 15.19
N ILE A 189 0.14 3.48 14.10
CA ILE A 189 0.45 3.01 12.75
C ILE A 189 1.91 2.56 12.66
N GLU A 190 2.85 3.36 13.17
CA GLU A 190 4.28 3.02 13.22
C GLU A 190 4.54 1.72 13.98
N LYS A 191 3.96 1.57 15.18
CA LYS A 191 4.15 0.38 16.01
C LYS A 191 3.62 -0.88 15.34
N THR A 192 2.45 -0.80 14.73
CA THR A 192 1.82 -1.91 14.02
C THR A 192 2.66 -2.32 12.81
N ASN A 193 3.07 -1.37 11.98
CA ASN A 193 3.84 -1.66 10.76
C ASN A 193 5.25 -2.19 11.05
N LYS A 194 5.88 -1.80 12.16
CA LYS A 194 7.16 -2.38 12.60
C LYS A 194 7.11 -3.89 12.83
N VAL A 195 5.95 -4.42 13.18
CA VAL A 195 5.74 -5.86 13.38
C VAL A 195 5.19 -6.50 12.11
N MET A 196 4.16 -5.92 11.51
CA MET A 196 3.46 -6.51 10.36
C MET A 196 4.36 -6.63 9.13
N MET A 197 5.20 -5.63 8.83
CA MET A 197 6.02 -5.68 7.62
C MET A 197 7.07 -6.79 7.63
N PRO A 198 7.89 -6.96 8.67
CA PRO A 198 8.78 -8.12 8.75
C PRO A 198 8.05 -9.47 8.70
N VAL A 199 6.90 -9.59 9.38
CA VAL A 199 6.09 -10.82 9.36
C VAL A 199 5.59 -11.10 7.94
N PHE A 200 5.09 -10.11 7.23
CA PHE A 200 4.68 -10.23 5.83
C PHE A 200 5.82 -10.80 4.96
N PHE A 201 7.00 -10.21 5.01
CA PHE A 201 8.13 -10.68 4.21
C PHE A 201 8.54 -12.11 4.56
N VAL A 202 8.57 -12.47 5.84
CA VAL A 202 8.92 -13.83 6.28
C VAL A 202 7.91 -14.84 5.75
N ILE A 203 6.60 -14.58 5.89
CA ILE A 203 5.56 -15.49 5.42
C ILE A 203 5.66 -15.67 3.89
N PHE A 204 5.74 -14.57 3.14
CA PHE A 204 5.81 -14.66 1.69
C PHE A 204 7.09 -15.33 1.19
N LEU A 205 8.23 -15.17 1.88
CA LEU A 205 9.45 -15.90 1.56
C LEU A 205 9.31 -17.41 1.82
N ILE A 206 8.67 -17.80 2.92
CA ILE A 206 8.38 -19.23 3.20
C ILE A 206 7.48 -19.80 2.11
N LEU A 207 6.40 -19.08 1.75
CA LEU A 207 5.50 -19.48 0.67
C LEU A 207 6.22 -19.55 -0.68
N ALA A 208 7.10 -18.60 -1.00
CA ALA A 208 7.89 -18.61 -2.23
C ALA A 208 8.78 -19.85 -2.34
N VAL A 209 9.47 -20.24 -1.26
CA VAL A 209 10.27 -21.46 -1.21
C VAL A 209 9.36 -22.69 -1.39
N ARG A 210 8.21 -22.73 -0.75
CA ARG A 210 7.27 -23.86 -0.87
C ARG A 210 6.72 -23.99 -2.30
N VAL A 211 6.31 -22.88 -2.90
CA VAL A 211 5.78 -22.85 -4.26
C VAL A 211 6.85 -23.23 -5.29
N ALA A 212 8.10 -22.82 -5.08
CA ALA A 212 9.21 -23.22 -5.96
C ALA A 212 9.43 -24.73 -6.04
N LEU A 213 8.98 -25.48 -5.04
CA LEU A 213 9.07 -26.94 -4.99
C LEU A 213 7.85 -27.65 -5.59
N LEU A 214 6.83 -26.91 -6.04
CA LEU A 214 5.64 -27.49 -6.64
C LEU A 214 5.90 -27.93 -8.10
N PRO A 215 5.32 -29.06 -8.54
CA PRO A 215 5.34 -29.44 -9.94
C PRO A 215 4.66 -28.37 -10.81
N GLY A 216 5.27 -28.00 -11.94
CA GLY A 216 4.75 -26.96 -12.84
C GLY A 216 5.10 -25.53 -12.47
N ALA A 217 5.63 -25.24 -11.27
CA ALA A 217 6.02 -23.89 -10.85
C ALA A 217 7.09 -23.27 -11.77
N ALA A 218 7.96 -24.08 -12.34
CA ALA A 218 9.03 -23.63 -13.24
C ALA A 218 8.50 -22.84 -14.44
N GLU A 219 7.36 -23.25 -15.02
CA GLU A 219 6.72 -22.53 -16.13
C GLU A 219 6.26 -21.13 -15.71
N GLY A 220 5.74 -20.99 -14.49
CA GLY A 220 5.36 -19.71 -13.92
C GLY A 220 6.55 -18.77 -13.73
N TYR A 221 7.70 -19.29 -13.28
CA TYR A 221 8.94 -18.49 -13.19
C TYR A 221 9.47 -18.08 -14.57
N VAL A 222 9.44 -18.98 -15.55
CA VAL A 222 9.81 -18.65 -16.94
C VAL A 222 8.89 -17.56 -17.48
N PHE A 223 7.57 -17.68 -17.31
CA PHE A 223 6.61 -16.67 -17.72
C PHE A 223 6.89 -15.31 -17.08
N MET A 224 7.23 -15.30 -15.81
CA MET A 224 7.46 -14.10 -15.01
C MET A 224 8.80 -13.40 -15.36
N LEU A 225 9.84 -14.18 -15.63
CA LEU A 225 11.20 -13.67 -15.80
C LEU A 225 11.65 -13.53 -17.26
N THR A 226 10.93 -14.17 -18.20
CA THR A 226 11.26 -14.10 -19.62
C THR A 226 10.44 -13.01 -20.32
N PRO A 227 11.05 -11.88 -20.71
CA PRO A 227 10.32 -10.81 -21.40
C PRO A 227 9.88 -11.27 -22.79
N ARG A 228 8.62 -11.11 -23.09
CA ARG A 228 8.08 -11.19 -24.45
C ARG A 228 8.22 -9.82 -25.10
N TRP A 229 9.27 -9.64 -25.88
CA TRP A 229 9.62 -8.34 -26.46
C TRP A 229 8.54 -7.75 -27.37
N GLU A 230 7.79 -8.59 -28.05
CA GLU A 230 6.65 -8.19 -28.88
C GLU A 230 5.58 -7.45 -28.05
N ALA A 231 5.42 -7.81 -26.77
CA ALA A 231 4.48 -7.18 -25.88
C ALA A 231 4.79 -5.69 -25.64
N LEU A 232 6.07 -5.27 -25.77
CA LEU A 232 6.46 -3.87 -25.61
C LEU A 232 5.91 -2.93 -26.70
N THR A 233 5.50 -3.47 -27.83
CA THR A 233 4.87 -2.71 -28.92
C THR A 233 3.43 -2.34 -28.63
N ASN A 234 2.81 -2.97 -27.63
CA ASN A 234 1.44 -2.66 -27.21
C ASN A 234 1.44 -1.50 -26.20
N PRO A 235 0.91 -0.32 -26.55
CA PRO A 235 0.90 0.83 -25.64
C PRO A 235 0.08 0.59 -24.37
N MET A 236 -0.89 -0.33 -24.38
CA MET A 236 -1.69 -0.64 -23.20
C MET A 236 -0.86 -1.24 -22.05
N ILE A 237 0.20 -2.00 -22.36
CA ILE A 237 1.09 -2.55 -21.33
C ILE A 237 1.82 -1.43 -20.57
N TRP A 238 2.25 -0.40 -21.30
CA TRP A 238 2.89 0.78 -20.69
C TRP A 238 1.92 1.53 -19.78
N ILE A 239 0.67 1.71 -20.21
CA ILE A 239 -0.38 2.36 -19.43
C ILE A 239 -0.67 1.54 -18.15
N TRP A 240 -0.84 0.23 -18.27
CA TRP A 240 -1.09 -0.64 -17.11
C TRP A 240 0.09 -0.70 -16.15
N ALA A 241 1.31 -0.77 -16.64
CA ALA A 241 2.52 -0.79 -15.80
C ALA A 241 2.74 0.55 -15.09
N MET A 242 2.54 1.66 -15.79
CA MET A 242 2.57 3.00 -15.20
C MET A 242 1.49 3.16 -14.13
N GLY A 243 0.25 2.78 -14.43
CA GLY A 243 -0.85 2.84 -13.48
C GLY A 243 -0.62 1.97 -12.26
N GLN A 244 -0.02 0.79 -12.43
CA GLN A 244 0.35 -0.08 -11.31
C GLN A 244 1.44 0.56 -10.44
N ALA A 245 2.44 1.21 -11.03
CA ALA A 245 3.49 1.90 -10.28
C ALA A 245 2.94 3.10 -9.50
N PHE A 246 2.05 3.90 -10.09
CA PHE A 246 1.33 4.97 -9.38
C PHE A 246 0.52 4.44 -8.19
N PHE A 247 -0.22 3.37 -8.42
CA PHE A 247 -1.10 2.78 -7.42
C PHE A 247 -0.31 2.15 -6.28
N SER A 248 0.73 1.37 -6.59
CA SER A 248 1.59 0.69 -5.62
C SER A 248 2.30 1.69 -4.71
N LEU A 249 2.96 2.69 -5.29
CA LEU A 249 3.67 3.72 -4.54
C LEU A 249 2.75 4.76 -3.89
N SER A 250 1.43 4.64 -4.07
CA SER A 250 0.43 5.60 -3.59
C SER A 250 0.69 7.04 -4.04
N VAL A 251 1.40 7.23 -5.16
CA VAL A 251 1.64 8.55 -5.76
C VAL A 251 0.33 9.06 -6.35
N THR A 252 0.06 10.37 -6.22
CA THR A 252 -1.21 11.05 -6.55
C THR A 252 -2.41 10.65 -5.69
N GLY A 253 -2.23 9.75 -4.72
CA GLY A 253 -3.28 9.24 -3.84
C GLY A 253 -3.43 9.97 -2.51
N SER A 254 -2.89 11.17 -2.34
CA SER A 254 -2.92 11.96 -1.08
C SER A 254 -2.17 11.35 0.10
N GLY A 255 -2.05 10.03 0.18
CA GLY A 255 -1.46 9.32 1.32
C GLY A 255 -0.04 9.78 1.61
N MET A 256 0.82 9.83 0.62
CA MET A 256 2.23 10.19 0.79
C MET A 256 2.44 11.66 1.14
N ILE A 257 1.54 12.56 0.74
CA ILE A 257 1.51 13.95 1.22
C ILE A 257 1.25 13.98 2.74
N VAL A 258 0.27 13.21 3.21
CA VAL A 258 -0.04 13.12 4.64
C VAL A 258 1.13 12.52 5.43
N TYR A 259 1.76 11.45 4.94
CA TYR A 259 2.97 10.90 5.55
C TYR A 259 4.11 11.92 5.58
N GLY A 260 4.32 12.66 4.48
CA GLY A 260 5.28 13.75 4.41
C GLY A 260 5.08 14.82 5.48
N ALA A 261 3.83 15.13 5.84
CA ALA A 261 3.52 16.08 6.92
C ALA A 261 3.99 15.62 8.31
N TYR A 262 4.18 14.32 8.50
CA TYR A 262 4.74 13.74 9.74
C TYR A 262 6.26 13.48 9.67
N LEU A 263 6.90 13.74 8.51
CA LEU A 263 8.33 13.53 8.33
C LEU A 263 9.12 14.62 9.07
N SER A 264 10.16 14.21 9.80
CA SER A 264 11.07 15.15 10.48
C SER A 264 11.77 16.07 9.47
N LYS A 265 12.10 17.28 9.91
CA LYS A 265 12.80 18.27 9.07
C LYS A 265 14.22 17.84 8.72
N ASP A 266 14.85 17.04 9.57
CA ASP A 266 16.24 16.60 9.43
C ASP A 266 16.39 15.36 8.56
N GLU A 267 15.26 14.72 8.15
CA GLU A 267 15.29 13.52 7.34
C GLU A 267 15.51 13.82 5.84
N ASP A 268 16.30 12.95 5.21
CA ASP A 268 16.49 12.97 3.76
C ASP A 268 15.25 12.45 3.04
N VAL A 269 14.49 13.35 2.44
CA VAL A 269 13.25 13.05 1.72
C VAL A 269 13.47 12.08 0.58
N VAL A 270 14.54 12.28 -0.19
CA VAL A 270 14.82 11.46 -1.38
C VAL A 270 15.22 10.05 -0.95
N GLY A 271 16.14 9.94 0.02
CA GLY A 271 16.55 8.64 0.53
C GLY A 271 15.41 7.86 1.15
N VAL A 272 14.51 8.52 1.89
CA VAL A 272 13.32 7.86 2.45
C VAL A 272 12.37 7.40 1.35
N ALA A 273 12.12 8.21 0.33
CA ALA A 273 11.26 7.86 -0.80
C ALA A 273 11.80 6.64 -1.56
N GLN A 274 13.11 6.62 -1.83
CA GLN A 274 13.77 5.50 -2.50
C GLN A 274 13.67 4.19 -1.71
N HIS A 275 13.89 4.23 -0.39
CA HIS A 275 13.74 3.06 0.46
C HIS A 275 12.28 2.58 0.50
N THR A 276 11.32 3.50 0.58
CA THR A 276 9.89 3.15 0.53
C THR A 276 9.55 2.45 -0.78
N ALA A 277 9.96 3.01 -1.92
CA ALA A 277 9.72 2.43 -3.23
C ALA A 277 10.42 1.08 -3.41
N LEU A 278 11.64 0.93 -2.90
CA LEU A 278 12.39 -0.33 -2.95
C LEU A 278 11.67 -1.45 -2.20
N PHE A 279 11.29 -1.21 -0.95
CA PHE A 279 10.61 -2.23 -0.14
C PHE A 279 9.20 -2.55 -0.67
N ASP A 280 8.47 -1.55 -1.17
CA ASP A 280 7.20 -1.76 -1.85
C ASP A 280 7.35 -2.66 -3.08
N THR A 281 8.36 -2.38 -3.91
CA THR A 281 8.65 -3.19 -5.11
C THR A 281 9.08 -4.61 -4.75
N ILE A 282 9.94 -4.77 -3.73
CA ILE A 282 10.33 -6.09 -3.25
C ILE A 282 9.10 -6.86 -2.79
N ALA A 283 8.18 -6.23 -2.06
CA ALA A 283 6.94 -6.86 -1.63
C ALA A 283 6.08 -7.33 -2.82
N ALA A 284 5.92 -6.49 -3.85
CA ALA A 284 5.18 -6.83 -5.05
C ALA A 284 5.81 -8.02 -5.81
N VAL A 285 7.13 -7.99 -5.98
CA VAL A 285 7.85 -9.06 -6.67
C VAL A 285 7.81 -10.37 -5.88
N VAL A 286 8.01 -10.32 -4.56
CA VAL A 286 7.93 -11.51 -3.70
C VAL A 286 6.52 -12.10 -3.72
N ALA A 287 5.48 -11.28 -3.69
CA ALA A 287 4.10 -11.76 -3.84
C ALA A 287 3.88 -12.42 -5.22
N ALA A 288 4.40 -11.84 -6.29
CA ALA A 288 4.30 -12.43 -7.63
C ALA A 288 5.06 -13.76 -7.73
N LEU A 289 6.23 -13.89 -7.07
CA LEU A 289 7.00 -15.16 -6.99
C LEU A 289 6.24 -16.28 -6.27
N VAL A 290 5.23 -15.97 -5.48
CA VAL A 290 4.32 -16.92 -4.87
C VAL A 290 3.12 -17.19 -5.78
N ILE A 291 2.41 -16.13 -6.15
CA ILE A 291 1.09 -16.23 -6.80
C ILE A 291 1.19 -16.79 -8.22
N ILE A 292 2.08 -16.24 -9.05
CA ILE A 292 2.16 -16.62 -10.46
C ILE A 292 2.57 -18.08 -10.64
N PRO A 293 3.69 -18.57 -10.06
CA PRO A 293 4.05 -19.97 -10.22
C PRO A 293 3.05 -20.94 -9.58
N ALA A 294 2.37 -20.52 -8.50
CA ALA A 294 1.29 -21.31 -7.92
C ALA A 294 0.10 -21.45 -8.88
N CYS A 295 -0.30 -20.40 -9.57
CA CYS A 295 -1.34 -20.49 -10.58
C CYS A 295 -0.98 -21.50 -11.67
N PHE A 296 0.26 -21.49 -12.16
CA PHE A 296 0.73 -22.49 -13.13
C PHE A 296 0.70 -23.92 -12.57
N SER A 297 1.11 -24.12 -11.32
CA SER A 297 1.10 -25.43 -10.65
C SER A 297 -0.30 -26.00 -10.46
N TYR A 298 -1.26 -25.15 -10.14
CA TYR A 298 -2.66 -25.56 -9.88
C TYR A 298 -3.59 -25.40 -11.10
N GLY A 299 -3.07 -24.97 -12.25
CA GLY A 299 -3.87 -24.73 -13.46
C GLY A 299 -4.89 -23.59 -13.31
N LEU A 300 -4.59 -22.58 -12.47
CA LEU A 300 -5.45 -21.44 -12.22
C LEU A 300 -5.11 -20.27 -13.14
N ASP A 301 -6.12 -19.46 -13.49
CA ASP A 301 -5.90 -18.29 -14.34
C ASP A 301 -5.20 -17.17 -13.57
N VAL A 302 -4.01 -16.78 -14.01
CA VAL A 302 -3.25 -15.66 -13.43
C VAL A 302 -3.98 -14.33 -13.60
N GLY A 303 -4.87 -14.19 -14.58
CA GLY A 303 -5.69 -13.03 -14.85
C GLY A 303 -7.02 -12.97 -14.10
N ALA A 304 -7.30 -13.92 -13.21
CA ALA A 304 -8.62 -14.11 -12.60
C ALA A 304 -9.05 -13.00 -11.60
N GLY A 305 -8.26 -11.95 -11.42
CA GLY A 305 -8.62 -10.83 -10.55
C GLY A 305 -8.64 -11.19 -9.06
N PRO A 306 -9.68 -10.81 -8.29
CA PRO A 306 -9.73 -11.03 -6.83
C PRO A 306 -9.63 -12.49 -6.40
N SER A 307 -10.01 -13.44 -7.26
CA SER A 307 -9.91 -14.87 -6.97
C SER A 307 -8.46 -15.34 -6.79
N LEU A 308 -7.47 -14.62 -7.31
CA LEU A 308 -6.06 -14.90 -7.01
C LEU A 308 -5.75 -14.86 -5.51
N LEU A 309 -6.36 -13.93 -4.79
CA LEU A 309 -6.14 -13.81 -3.35
C LEU A 309 -7.01 -14.80 -2.56
N PHE A 310 -8.27 -14.97 -2.95
CA PHE A 310 -9.26 -15.69 -2.15
C PHE A 310 -9.48 -17.14 -2.58
N VAL A 311 -8.91 -17.54 -3.70
CA VAL A 311 -8.91 -18.92 -4.18
C VAL A 311 -7.50 -19.50 -4.19
N THR A 312 -6.56 -18.86 -4.90
CA THR A 312 -5.20 -19.39 -5.08
C THR A 312 -4.42 -19.49 -3.77
N LEU A 313 -4.40 -18.44 -2.95
CA LEU A 313 -3.68 -18.46 -1.66
C LEU A 313 -4.25 -19.51 -0.70
N PRO A 314 -5.55 -19.57 -0.42
CA PRO A 314 -6.09 -20.65 0.42
C PRO A 314 -5.82 -22.05 -0.14
N THR A 315 -5.88 -22.25 -1.48
CA THR A 315 -5.52 -23.55 -2.09
C THR A 315 -4.07 -23.94 -1.79
N ILE A 316 -3.12 -22.99 -1.91
CA ILE A 316 -1.71 -23.25 -1.54
C ILE A 316 -1.62 -23.63 -0.06
N LEU A 317 -2.37 -22.94 0.81
CA LEU A 317 -2.35 -23.17 2.25
C LEU A 317 -2.97 -24.50 2.64
N GLN A 318 -3.91 -25.06 1.87
CA GLN A 318 -4.45 -26.40 2.06
C GLN A 318 -3.40 -27.49 1.89
N ASP A 319 -2.42 -27.27 1.01
CA ASP A 319 -1.41 -28.26 0.62
C ASP A 319 -0.11 -28.17 1.42
N ILE A 320 -0.01 -27.26 2.37
CA ILE A 320 1.23 -27.11 3.15
C ILE A 320 1.08 -27.58 4.60
N PRO A 321 2.14 -28.13 5.19
CA PRO A 321 2.16 -28.41 6.61
C PRO A 321 1.91 -27.13 7.42
N MET A 322 1.06 -27.22 8.44
CA MET A 322 0.66 -26.07 9.26
C MET A 322 -0.07 -24.95 8.50
N GLY A 323 -0.68 -25.24 7.34
CA GLY A 323 -1.39 -24.26 6.52
C GLY A 323 -2.44 -23.46 7.29
N GLN A 324 -3.12 -24.06 8.27
CA GLN A 324 -4.02 -23.39 9.19
C GLN A 324 -3.35 -22.23 9.94
N LEU A 325 -2.12 -22.44 10.45
CA LEU A 325 -1.39 -21.39 11.14
C LEU A 325 -1.02 -20.25 10.18
N PHE A 326 -0.55 -20.59 8.99
CA PHE A 326 -0.24 -19.58 7.95
C PHE A 326 -1.49 -18.81 7.47
N ALA A 327 -2.66 -19.46 7.44
CA ALA A 327 -3.90 -18.80 7.06
C ALA A 327 -4.41 -17.81 8.13
N ILE A 328 -4.00 -17.97 9.39
CA ILE A 328 -4.40 -17.10 10.50
C ILE A 328 -3.44 -15.90 10.63
N ILE A 329 -2.16 -16.08 10.33
CA ILE A 329 -1.13 -15.03 10.42
C ILE A 329 -1.20 -14.10 9.23
#